data_77abfb11e8cfd7725c0139c323553adf
#
_entry.id   77abfb11e8cfd7725c0139c323553adf
#
_cell.length_a   1.000
_cell.length_b   1.000
_cell.length_c   1.000
_cell.angle_alpha   90.00
_cell.angle_beta   90.00
_cell.angle_gamma   90.00
#
_symmetry.space_group_name_H-M   'P 1'
#
loop_
_entity.id
_entity.type
_entity.pdbx_description
1 polymer ?
#
loop_
_entity_poly.entity_id
_entity_poly.type
_entity_poly.pdbx_seq_one_letter_code
_entity_poly.pdbx_strand_id
1 'polypeptide(L)'
;MTQFGSYNTYTTGLVYNVPFENGWKLRLVGHSNVSDGYKENVALGDNYSSASKNETSIRAKLLKEGDLITQKYTMIASDFDNGYDNWAPDNNTDNITYSDNPGKDSQKSQIFIADYRYDLGEQIVDLNVGMSQNETLHSYDSDWGNYDFWVNWEGDDHHDDHGDDHGDDHGDDHGDDHDDDHDGDDGDDHDDDHDEDFDFKSYDFFDSFARDIDTRTVDLRFRSNVNDGRRVNYVFGIYNSVYEETTDAAGYVFGGSATGLSTGYDINTKSVYGELAYDFGSHSVLAVAFRHEARDIDYFDFDNPSASFVLDGDWNTSYKVSYEMHPTSNLHWYIYAAEGYHPAGINQNPYLDMEDKTYDDEIYTDITTGIRWNKGNVKLHSSLFYLEHDGHIFEATEQLDPSNPNAFAFFKQNADSGYEYGTETHGEFRFSDKLSMGLTLGYMSSEIHFGDHDDHGHGDHHDDHGDDHGDDHDDHGDEHAHAGPTGDGVQK
;
A
#
# COMPACT_ATOMS: atom_id res chain seq x y z
N MET A 1 29.85 -2.77 -17.45
CA MET A 1 28.76 -3.64 -17.94
C MET A 1 27.95 -2.82 -18.92
N THR A 2 27.60 -3.38 -20.08
CA THR A 2 26.73 -2.71 -21.06
C THR A 2 25.76 -3.78 -21.57
N GLN A 3 24.49 -3.42 -21.68
CA GLN A 3 23.43 -4.30 -22.18
C GLN A 3 22.66 -3.57 -23.29
N PHE A 4 22.24 -4.33 -24.29
CA PHE A 4 21.35 -3.88 -25.35
C PHE A 4 20.14 -4.80 -25.37
N GLY A 5 18.96 -4.25 -25.55
CA GLY A 5 17.71 -4.99 -25.54
C GLY A 5 16.74 -4.53 -26.62
N SER A 6 15.57 -5.15 -26.65
CA SER A 6 14.43 -4.69 -27.45
C SER A 6 14.02 -3.27 -27.02
N TYR A 7 13.24 -2.60 -27.87
CA TYR A 7 12.72 -1.25 -27.62
C TYR A 7 13.83 -0.22 -27.39
N ASN A 8 14.91 -0.32 -28.17
CA ASN A 8 16.08 0.55 -28.05
C ASN A 8 16.66 0.61 -26.63
N THR A 9 16.52 -0.47 -25.87
CA THR A 9 17.03 -0.50 -24.50
C THR A 9 18.55 -0.49 -24.49
N TYR A 10 19.10 0.46 -23.76
CA TYR A 10 20.53 0.63 -23.53
C TYR A 10 20.80 0.83 -22.05
N THR A 11 21.50 -0.12 -21.43
CA THR A 11 21.89 -0.04 -20.02
C THR A 11 23.41 0.00 -19.89
N THR A 12 23.93 0.93 -19.12
CA THR A 12 25.37 1.03 -18.83
C THR A 12 25.60 1.09 -17.33
N GLY A 13 26.54 0.29 -16.86
CA GLY A 13 26.98 0.32 -15.47
C GLY A 13 28.50 0.36 -15.37
N LEU A 14 29.02 1.24 -14.52
CA LEU A 14 30.44 1.39 -14.21
C LEU A 14 30.67 1.23 -12.71
N VAL A 15 31.66 0.44 -12.33
CA VAL A 15 32.13 0.33 -10.95
C VAL A 15 33.62 0.62 -10.92
N TYR A 16 34.03 1.57 -10.07
CA TYR A 16 35.41 1.93 -9.88
C TYR A 16 35.77 1.94 -8.40
N ASN A 17 36.86 1.22 -8.04
CA ASN A 17 37.34 1.12 -6.67
C ASN A 17 38.75 1.69 -6.58
N VAL A 18 38.97 2.57 -5.61
CA VAL A 18 40.25 3.24 -5.39
C VAL A 18 40.68 3.05 -3.93
N PRO A 19 41.69 2.26 -3.66
CA PRO A 19 42.37 2.28 -2.37
C PRO A 19 43.36 3.44 -2.33
N PHE A 20 43.36 4.26 -1.26
CA PHE A 20 44.34 5.32 -1.02
C PHE A 20 45.41 4.86 -0.03
N GLU A 21 46.64 5.36 -0.17
CA GLU A 21 47.77 5.01 0.70
C GLU A 21 47.53 5.30 2.19
N ASN A 22 46.67 6.27 2.52
CA ASN A 22 46.31 6.66 3.89
C ASN A 22 45.19 5.81 4.50
N GLY A 23 44.87 4.67 3.88
CA GLY A 23 43.88 3.71 4.36
C GLY A 23 42.43 4.00 3.99
N TRP A 24 42.15 5.07 3.29
CA TRP A 24 40.82 5.32 2.73
C TRP A 24 40.56 4.42 1.50
N LYS A 25 39.32 4.01 1.33
CA LYS A 25 38.85 3.22 0.20
C LYS A 25 37.63 3.89 -0.42
N LEU A 26 37.70 4.26 -1.70
CA LEU A 26 36.59 4.86 -2.43
C LEU A 26 36.00 3.85 -3.40
N ARG A 27 34.69 3.73 -3.42
CA ARG A 27 33.94 3.01 -4.46
C ARG A 27 32.96 3.95 -5.12
N LEU A 28 33.06 4.08 -6.43
CA LEU A 28 32.11 4.80 -7.28
C LEU A 28 31.33 3.79 -8.11
N VAL A 29 30.03 4.01 -8.21
CA VAL A 29 29.13 3.24 -9.06
C VAL A 29 28.29 4.22 -9.85
N GLY A 30 28.27 4.11 -11.16
CA GLY A 30 27.35 4.83 -12.05
C GLY A 30 26.51 3.84 -12.81
N HIS A 31 25.26 4.16 -13.01
CA HIS A 31 24.29 3.36 -13.75
C HIS A 31 23.40 4.29 -14.58
N SER A 32 23.12 3.89 -15.81
CA SER A 32 22.17 4.55 -16.69
C SER A 32 21.37 3.50 -17.43
N ASN A 33 20.07 3.70 -17.56
CA ASN A 33 19.14 2.83 -18.27
C ASN A 33 18.20 3.69 -19.11
N VAL A 34 18.23 3.49 -20.42
CA VAL A 34 17.38 4.19 -21.38
C VAL A 34 16.62 3.16 -22.22
N SER A 35 15.34 3.36 -22.43
CA SER A 35 14.50 2.52 -23.27
C SER A 35 13.34 3.35 -23.83
N ASP A 36 12.94 3.08 -25.07
CA ASP A 36 11.72 3.68 -25.62
C ASP A 36 10.43 3.10 -25.01
N GLY A 37 10.56 1.98 -24.25
CA GLY A 37 9.42 1.27 -23.65
C GLY A 37 8.79 0.25 -24.60
N TYR A 38 7.87 -0.52 -24.07
CA TYR A 38 7.25 -1.65 -24.76
C TYR A 38 5.77 -1.41 -25.13
N LYS A 39 5.19 -0.32 -24.65
CA LYS A 39 3.82 0.09 -24.93
C LYS A 39 3.82 1.13 -26.03
N GLU A 40 3.00 0.92 -27.07
CA GLU A 40 2.77 1.88 -28.14
C GLU A 40 1.52 2.69 -27.84
N ASN A 41 1.62 4.01 -27.87
CA ASN A 41 0.47 4.89 -27.71
C ASN A 41 -0.08 5.25 -29.09
N VAL A 42 -1.22 4.64 -29.46
CA VAL A 42 -1.82 4.81 -30.79
C VAL A 42 -2.52 6.16 -30.97
N ALA A 43 -2.91 6.83 -29.89
CA ALA A 43 -3.50 8.17 -29.96
C ALA A 43 -2.48 9.23 -30.38
N LEU A 44 -1.23 9.07 -29.99
CA LEU A 44 -0.14 10.02 -30.27
C LEU A 44 0.71 9.63 -31.48
N GLY A 45 0.50 8.45 -32.04
CA GLY A 45 1.15 7.94 -33.23
C GLY A 45 2.27 6.94 -32.99
N ASP A 46 2.68 6.24 -34.05
CA ASP A 46 3.49 5.01 -34.06
C ASP A 46 4.86 5.07 -33.38
N ASN A 47 5.36 6.24 -32.97
CA ASN A 47 6.71 6.39 -32.41
C ASN A 47 6.71 6.80 -30.95
N TYR A 48 5.59 6.86 -30.28
CA TYR A 48 5.50 7.23 -28.87
C TYR A 48 5.19 6.03 -27.99
N SER A 49 6.03 5.79 -26.98
CA SER A 49 5.78 4.79 -25.96
C SER A 49 5.63 5.43 -24.59
N SER A 50 4.49 5.19 -23.95
CA SER A 50 4.22 5.68 -22.59
C SER A 50 5.01 4.95 -21.50
N ALA A 51 5.61 3.79 -21.82
CA ALA A 51 6.43 3.01 -20.89
C ALA A 51 7.96 3.29 -21.02
N SER A 52 8.33 4.46 -21.53
CA SER A 52 9.74 4.83 -21.73
C SER A 52 10.51 4.91 -20.41
N LYS A 53 11.82 4.65 -20.48
CA LYS A 53 12.73 4.72 -19.32
C LYS A 53 13.88 5.67 -19.62
N ASN A 54 14.18 6.57 -18.68
CA ASN A 54 15.35 7.41 -18.68
C ASN A 54 15.87 7.57 -17.26
N GLU A 55 16.74 6.68 -16.85
CA GLU A 55 17.17 6.53 -15.47
C GLU A 55 18.68 6.69 -15.36
N THR A 56 19.13 7.54 -14.45
CA THR A 56 20.55 7.69 -14.12
C THR A 56 20.73 7.69 -12.62
N SER A 57 21.74 6.96 -12.12
CA SER A 57 22.12 6.98 -10.72
C SER A 57 23.62 6.92 -10.52
N ILE A 58 24.08 7.61 -9.49
CA ILE A 58 25.49 7.61 -9.06
C ILE A 58 25.52 7.33 -7.57
N ARG A 59 26.42 6.42 -7.15
CA ARG A 59 26.69 6.15 -5.74
C ARG A 59 28.19 6.22 -5.46
N ALA A 60 28.56 7.00 -4.45
CA ALA A 60 29.91 7.06 -3.91
C ALA A 60 29.92 6.49 -2.48
N LYS A 61 30.86 5.61 -2.17
CA LYS A 61 31.14 5.13 -0.82
C LYS A 61 32.59 5.40 -0.47
N LEU A 62 32.82 6.06 0.65
CA LEU A 62 34.13 6.31 1.19
C LEU A 62 34.25 5.60 2.56
N LEU A 63 35.20 4.70 2.69
CA LEU A 63 35.42 3.87 3.87
C LEU A 63 36.84 4.06 4.42
N LYS A 64 36.94 4.20 5.71
CA LYS A 64 38.21 4.07 6.43
C LYS A 64 38.03 3.14 7.64
N GLU A 65 38.77 2.06 7.64
CA GLU A 65 38.85 1.11 8.75
C GLU A 65 40.08 1.43 9.59
N GLY A 66 39.89 1.59 10.88
CA GLY A 66 40.95 1.77 11.86
C GLY A 66 40.65 0.90 13.10
N ASP A 67 41.66 0.69 13.91
CA ASP A 67 41.55 -0.19 15.10
C ASP A 67 40.49 0.31 16.11
N LEU A 68 40.37 1.61 16.26
CA LEU A 68 39.42 2.23 17.16
C LEU A 68 38.17 2.73 16.48
N ILE A 69 38.28 3.26 15.23
CA ILE A 69 37.20 3.95 14.54
C ILE A 69 37.12 3.45 13.11
N THR A 70 35.94 2.96 12.72
CA THR A 70 35.55 2.76 11.32
C THR A 70 34.60 3.88 10.90
N GLN A 71 34.87 4.50 9.77
CA GLN A 71 34.07 5.57 9.20
C GLN A 71 33.61 5.18 7.79
N LYS A 72 32.32 5.31 7.52
CA LYS A 72 31.76 5.06 6.19
C LYS A 72 30.82 6.18 5.80
N TYR A 73 31.05 6.77 4.65
CA TYR A 73 30.20 7.79 4.06
C TYR A 73 29.61 7.24 2.77
N THR A 74 28.33 7.41 2.60
CA THR A 74 27.61 7.01 1.38
C THR A 74 26.87 8.22 0.83
N MET A 75 27.05 8.51 -0.45
CA MET A 75 26.27 9.49 -1.20
C MET A 75 25.61 8.78 -2.36
N ILE A 76 24.32 9.07 -2.59
CA ILE A 76 23.56 8.60 -3.74
C ILE A 76 22.88 9.80 -4.37
N ALA A 77 22.94 9.88 -5.68
CA ALA A 77 22.15 10.82 -6.48
C ALA A 77 21.50 10.03 -7.60
N SER A 78 20.21 10.22 -7.82
CA SER A 78 19.47 9.63 -8.92
C SER A 78 18.56 10.66 -9.59
N ASP A 79 18.38 10.48 -10.89
CA ASP A 79 17.46 11.25 -11.73
C ASP A 79 16.76 10.24 -12.65
N PHE A 80 15.47 10.06 -12.43
CA PHE A 80 14.59 9.19 -13.20
C PHE A 80 13.50 10.04 -13.82
N ASP A 81 13.38 10.00 -15.15
CA ASP A 81 12.36 10.68 -15.93
C ASP A 81 11.73 9.66 -16.88
N ASN A 82 10.83 8.85 -16.32
CA ASN A 82 10.14 7.78 -17.04
C ASN A 82 8.80 8.28 -17.58
N GLY A 83 8.40 7.71 -18.71
CA GLY A 83 7.03 7.83 -19.18
C GLY A 83 6.10 6.98 -18.33
N TYR A 84 4.88 7.41 -18.21
CA TYR A 84 3.82 6.68 -17.57
C TYR A 84 2.57 6.79 -18.43
N ASP A 85 1.90 5.79 -18.47
CA ASP A 85 0.59 5.28 -18.60
C ASP A 85 0.67 3.92 -19.30
N ASN A 86 0.61 2.87 -18.51
CA ASN A 86 0.72 1.49 -19.01
C ASN A 86 -0.64 0.79 -19.11
N TRP A 87 -1.71 1.50 -18.77
CA TRP A 87 -3.06 0.97 -18.77
C TRP A 87 -3.73 1.17 -20.14
N ALA A 88 -4.65 0.29 -20.45
CA ALA A 88 -5.54 0.41 -21.59
C ALA A 88 -6.93 -0.08 -21.15
N PRO A 89 -8.00 0.68 -21.40
CA PRO A 89 -9.34 0.35 -20.91
C PRO A 89 -9.85 -1.01 -21.39
N ASP A 90 -9.42 -1.46 -22.56
CA ASP A 90 -9.81 -2.71 -23.22
C ASP A 90 -9.00 -3.95 -22.76
N ASN A 91 -8.08 -3.80 -21.82
CA ASN A 91 -7.20 -4.88 -21.35
C ASN A 91 -6.52 -5.68 -22.47
N ASN A 92 -6.18 -5.02 -23.60
CA ASN A 92 -5.59 -5.67 -24.75
C ASN A 92 -4.24 -6.35 -24.44
N THR A 93 -3.89 -7.35 -25.24
CA THR A 93 -2.62 -8.07 -25.18
C THR A 93 -1.58 -7.57 -26.19
N ASP A 94 -1.93 -6.57 -27.01
CA ASP A 94 -1.11 -6.07 -28.11
C ASP A 94 -0.08 -5.04 -27.66
N ASN A 95 -0.06 -4.70 -26.36
CA ASN A 95 0.79 -3.68 -25.75
C ASN A 95 0.57 -2.28 -26.33
N ILE A 96 -0.67 -1.92 -26.58
CA ILE A 96 -1.06 -0.57 -26.99
C ILE A 96 -1.79 0.16 -25.86
N THR A 97 -1.72 1.49 -25.90
CA THR A 97 -2.45 2.42 -25.03
C THR A 97 -3.14 3.49 -25.90
N TYR A 98 -4.14 4.15 -25.33
CA TYR A 98 -4.99 5.10 -26.04
C TYR A 98 -4.97 6.50 -25.47
N SER A 99 -4.15 6.73 -24.44
CA SER A 99 -4.06 7.99 -23.71
C SER A 99 -3.66 9.14 -24.64
N ASP A 100 -4.42 10.23 -24.66
CA ASP A 100 -4.07 11.45 -25.40
C ASP A 100 -3.25 12.45 -24.55
N ASN A 101 -3.20 12.23 -23.23
CA ASN A 101 -2.44 13.04 -22.28
C ASN A 101 -1.55 12.17 -21.38
N PRO A 102 -0.53 11.49 -21.93
CA PRO A 102 0.28 10.57 -21.16
C PRO A 102 1.08 11.26 -20.07
N GLY A 103 1.19 10.57 -18.95
CA GLY A 103 1.84 11.07 -17.76
C GLY A 103 3.33 10.80 -17.66
N LYS A 104 3.84 10.97 -16.46
CA LYS A 104 5.22 10.77 -16.06
C LYS A 104 5.32 10.05 -14.74
N ASP A 105 6.41 9.29 -14.58
CA ASP A 105 6.87 8.77 -13.31
C ASP A 105 8.33 9.20 -13.14
N SER A 106 8.55 10.34 -12.50
CA SER A 106 9.86 10.93 -12.34
C SER A 106 10.26 11.09 -10.87
N GLN A 107 11.55 10.92 -10.61
CA GLN A 107 12.10 11.06 -9.27
C GLN A 107 13.53 11.61 -9.32
N LYS A 108 13.78 12.65 -8.54
CA LYS A 108 15.14 13.12 -8.24
C LYS A 108 15.43 12.89 -6.77
N SER A 109 16.54 12.21 -6.48
CA SER A 109 16.91 11.87 -5.12
C SER A 109 18.35 12.23 -4.82
N GLN A 110 18.59 12.76 -3.62
CA GLN A 110 19.89 12.96 -3.03
C GLN A 110 19.90 12.38 -1.63
N ILE A 111 20.85 11.47 -1.36
CA ILE A 111 20.94 10.77 -0.08
C ILE A 111 22.38 10.88 0.42
N PHE A 112 22.54 11.24 1.67
CA PHE A 112 23.80 11.21 2.39
C PHE A 112 23.66 10.39 3.67
N ILE A 113 24.60 9.43 3.90
CA ILE A 113 24.65 8.61 5.10
C ILE A 113 26.08 8.63 5.64
N ALA A 114 26.22 8.90 6.93
CA ALA A 114 27.46 8.78 7.68
C ALA A 114 27.33 7.74 8.78
N ASP A 115 28.16 6.69 8.71
CA ASP A 115 28.26 5.63 9.69
C ASP A 115 29.59 5.72 10.43
N TYR A 116 29.55 5.75 11.73
CA TYR A 116 30.70 5.71 12.61
C TYR A 116 30.58 4.50 13.55
N ARG A 117 31.65 3.72 13.66
CA ARG A 117 31.77 2.65 14.61
C ARG A 117 33.01 2.85 15.46
N TYR A 118 32.82 2.94 16.75
CA TYR A 118 33.87 3.00 17.76
C TYR A 118 33.98 1.63 18.45
N ASP A 119 35.11 0.95 18.23
CA ASP A 119 35.43 -0.31 18.91
C ASP A 119 36.24 0.00 20.15
N LEU A 120 35.60 -0.15 21.32
CA LEU A 120 36.22 0.07 22.65
C LEU A 120 36.70 -1.24 23.27
N GLY A 121 36.83 -2.31 22.47
CA GLY A 121 37.22 -3.64 22.89
C GLY A 121 36.01 -4.44 23.36
N GLU A 122 35.56 -4.25 24.59
CA GLU A 122 34.40 -4.94 25.13
C GLU A 122 33.03 -4.39 24.65
N GLN A 123 33.03 -3.17 24.20
CA GLN A 123 31.84 -2.43 23.79
C GLN A 123 32.05 -1.80 22.43
N ILE A 124 30.97 -1.67 21.70
CA ILE A 124 30.94 -0.97 20.40
C ILE A 124 29.90 0.13 20.48
N VAL A 125 30.27 1.31 20.01
CA VAL A 125 29.35 2.43 19.82
C VAL A 125 29.19 2.66 18.32
N ASP A 126 27.97 2.53 17.82
CA ASP A 126 27.62 2.83 16.45
C ASP A 126 26.79 4.13 16.39
N LEU A 127 27.16 5.06 15.52
CA LEU A 127 26.39 6.26 15.18
C LEU A 127 26.09 6.26 13.70
N ASN A 128 24.82 6.33 13.37
CA ASN A 128 24.34 6.51 12.00
C ASN A 128 23.60 7.84 11.87
N VAL A 129 23.94 8.62 10.86
CA VAL A 129 23.26 9.87 10.48
C VAL A 129 22.88 9.78 9.03
N GLY A 130 21.61 9.95 8.73
CA GLY A 130 21.06 9.95 7.37
C GLY A 130 20.35 11.25 7.04
N MET A 131 20.44 11.66 5.78
CA MET A 131 19.68 12.76 5.19
C MET A 131 19.28 12.36 3.78
N SER A 132 18.05 12.62 3.39
CA SER A 132 17.59 12.46 2.01
C SER A 132 16.67 13.59 1.60
N GLN A 133 16.74 13.96 0.33
CA GLN A 133 15.81 14.85 -0.35
C GLN A 133 15.31 14.13 -1.59
N ASN A 134 14.01 14.10 -1.80
CA ASN A 134 13.37 13.47 -2.93
C ASN A 134 12.33 14.42 -3.51
N GLU A 135 12.43 14.70 -4.79
CA GLU A 135 11.40 15.35 -5.59
C GLU A 135 10.77 14.27 -6.48
N THR A 136 9.47 14.09 -6.41
CA THR A 136 8.75 13.10 -7.23
C THR A 136 7.62 13.78 -7.99
N LEU A 137 7.37 13.31 -9.21
CA LEU A 137 6.20 13.66 -9.99
C LEU A 137 5.62 12.36 -10.56
N HIS A 138 4.41 12.03 -10.13
CA HIS A 138 3.60 10.97 -10.70
C HIS A 138 2.38 11.59 -11.35
N SER A 139 2.18 11.33 -12.64
CA SER A 139 1.03 11.84 -13.37
C SER A 139 0.57 10.83 -14.40
N TYR A 140 -0.69 10.81 -14.70
CA TYR A 140 -1.31 9.88 -15.64
C TYR A 140 -2.61 10.44 -16.20
N ASP A 141 -3.00 9.88 -17.32
CA ASP A 141 -4.32 10.06 -17.92
C ASP A 141 -5.33 9.22 -17.14
N SER A 142 -6.24 9.86 -16.43
CA SER A 142 -7.15 9.17 -15.50
C SER A 142 -8.29 8.45 -16.22
N ASP A 143 -8.55 8.77 -17.46
CA ASP A 143 -9.51 8.03 -18.28
C ASP A 143 -8.87 6.96 -19.20
N TRP A 144 -7.52 6.94 -19.28
CA TRP A 144 -6.70 5.99 -20.06
C TRP A 144 -7.01 5.89 -21.55
N GLY A 145 -7.80 6.82 -22.04
CA GLY A 145 -8.33 6.80 -23.40
C GLY A 145 -8.09 8.10 -24.15
N ASN A 146 -8.99 8.37 -25.03
CA ASN A 146 -9.16 9.62 -25.73
C ASN A 146 -10.61 9.71 -26.22
N TYR A 147 -11.01 10.91 -26.68
CA TYR A 147 -12.37 11.12 -27.16
C TYR A 147 -12.82 10.12 -28.21
N ASP A 148 -11.98 9.82 -29.22
CA ASP A 148 -12.35 8.89 -30.32
C ASP A 148 -12.48 7.45 -29.80
N PHE A 149 -11.66 7.06 -28.80
CA PHE A 149 -11.77 5.76 -28.17
C PHE A 149 -13.11 5.63 -27.43
N TRP A 150 -13.43 6.58 -26.54
CA TRP A 150 -14.64 6.50 -25.71
C TRP A 150 -15.94 6.62 -26.50
N VAL A 151 -15.99 7.45 -27.55
CA VAL A 151 -17.17 7.59 -28.43
C VAL A 151 -17.45 6.31 -29.23
N ASN A 152 -16.40 5.55 -29.56
CA ASN A 152 -16.52 4.31 -30.34
C ASN A 152 -16.44 3.07 -29.43
N TRP A 153 -16.34 3.23 -28.12
CA TRP A 153 -16.33 2.14 -27.17
C TRP A 153 -17.73 1.50 -27.12
N GLU A 154 -17.93 0.47 -27.94
CA GLU A 154 -19.02 -0.47 -27.70
C GLU A 154 -18.59 -1.38 -26.59
N GLY A 155 -18.93 -1.01 -25.33
CA GLY A 155 -18.81 -1.93 -24.21
C GLY A 155 -19.42 -3.26 -24.65
N ASP A 156 -18.86 -4.40 -24.18
CA ASP A 156 -19.48 -5.71 -24.33
C ASP A 156 -20.90 -5.65 -23.72
N ASP A 157 -21.84 -5.08 -24.47
CA ASP A 157 -23.24 -5.28 -24.25
C ASP A 157 -23.48 -6.77 -24.44
N HIS A 158 -23.38 -7.52 -23.35
CA HIS A 158 -24.04 -8.82 -23.27
C HIS A 158 -25.53 -8.58 -23.36
N HIS A 159 -25.99 -8.19 -24.54
CA HIS A 159 -27.34 -8.49 -24.97
C HIS A 159 -27.41 -10.02 -24.99
N ASP A 160 -27.81 -10.60 -23.85
CA ASP A 160 -28.39 -11.92 -23.85
C ASP A 160 -29.47 -11.91 -24.88
N ASP A 161 -29.13 -12.42 -26.06
CA ASP A 161 -30.03 -12.72 -27.15
C ASP A 161 -30.98 -13.80 -26.62
N HIS A 162 -31.97 -13.36 -25.83
CA HIS A 162 -33.14 -14.18 -25.52
C HIS A 162 -33.90 -14.30 -26.86
N GLY A 163 -33.45 -15.26 -27.66
CA GLY A 163 -34.21 -15.70 -28.81
C GLY A 163 -35.63 -16.06 -28.40
N ASP A 164 -36.56 -15.18 -28.68
CA ASP A 164 -37.99 -15.46 -28.62
C ASP A 164 -38.34 -16.47 -29.72
N ASP A 165 -38.09 -17.74 -29.42
CA ASP A 165 -38.59 -18.87 -30.16
C ASP A 165 -40.02 -19.15 -29.67
N HIS A 166 -40.97 -18.27 -30.02
CA HIS A 166 -42.41 -18.58 -29.97
C HIS A 166 -42.89 -19.01 -31.32
N GLY A 167 -42.78 -20.33 -31.54
CA GLY A 167 -43.44 -21.02 -32.66
C GLY A 167 -44.94 -20.81 -32.60
N ASP A 168 -45.46 -20.35 -33.75
CA ASP A 168 -46.87 -20.35 -34.12
C ASP A 168 -47.47 -21.75 -33.99
N ASP A 169 -48.57 -21.88 -33.24
CA ASP A 169 -49.67 -22.77 -33.59
C ASP A 169 -50.81 -22.52 -32.61
N HIS A 170 -51.90 -21.94 -33.11
CA HIS A 170 -53.28 -22.37 -32.90
C HIS A 170 -54.26 -21.42 -33.59
N GLY A 171 -54.91 -21.98 -34.55
CA GLY A 171 -56.02 -21.39 -35.30
C GLY A 171 -57.33 -21.43 -34.54
N ASP A 172 -58.21 -20.64 -35.14
CA ASP A 172 -59.66 -20.80 -35.26
C ASP A 172 -60.60 -20.27 -34.17
N ASP A 173 -61.42 -19.38 -34.70
CA ASP A 173 -62.88 -19.25 -34.52
C ASP A 173 -63.43 -18.61 -33.23
N HIS A 174 -63.98 -17.45 -33.40
CA HIS A 174 -65.42 -17.13 -33.28
C HIS A 174 -65.65 -15.60 -33.26
N GLY A 175 -66.56 -15.18 -34.10
CA GLY A 175 -67.05 -13.82 -34.20
C GLY A 175 -68.06 -13.48 -33.13
N ASP A 176 -68.35 -12.23 -33.06
CA ASP A 176 -69.64 -11.54 -33.02
C ASP A 176 -69.57 -10.23 -32.22
N ASP A 177 -69.90 -9.18 -32.97
CA ASP A 177 -70.62 -7.98 -32.64
C ASP A 177 -70.66 -7.47 -31.17
N HIS A 178 -70.19 -6.23 -31.00
CA HIS A 178 -70.97 -5.16 -30.37
C HIS A 178 -70.31 -3.79 -30.60
N ASP A 179 -71.08 -2.91 -31.26
CA ASP A 179 -70.93 -1.44 -31.25
C ASP A 179 -71.02 -0.94 -29.82
N ASP A 180 -70.15 0.05 -29.50
CA ASP A 180 -70.58 1.24 -28.72
C ASP A 180 -69.48 2.29 -28.68
N ASP A 181 -69.87 3.49 -29.05
CA ASP A 181 -69.16 4.77 -29.01
C ASP A 181 -68.66 5.13 -27.63
N HIS A 182 -67.38 5.51 -27.49
CA HIS A 182 -66.95 6.49 -26.51
C HIS A 182 -65.76 7.28 -27.05
N ASP A 183 -66.08 8.54 -27.31
CA ASP A 183 -65.10 9.63 -27.38
C ASP A 183 -64.39 9.77 -26.03
N GLY A 184 -63.04 9.62 -26.07
CA GLY A 184 -62.15 9.86 -24.94
C GLY A 184 -60.86 10.37 -25.48
N ASP A 185 -60.67 11.67 -25.39
CA ASP A 185 -59.47 12.42 -25.68
C ASP A 185 -58.44 12.10 -24.55
N ASP A 186 -57.53 11.19 -24.78
CA ASP A 186 -56.44 10.92 -23.84
C ASP A 186 -55.13 11.27 -24.56
N GLY A 187 -54.52 12.36 -24.05
CA GLY A 187 -53.20 12.81 -24.45
C GLY A 187 -52.16 11.71 -24.28
N ASP A 188 -51.49 11.39 -25.37
CA ASP A 188 -50.26 10.64 -25.34
C ASP A 188 -49.19 11.47 -24.64
N ASP A 189 -49.04 11.27 -23.34
CA ASP A 189 -47.81 11.57 -22.66
C ASP A 189 -46.76 10.59 -23.16
N HIS A 190 -46.08 10.97 -24.25
CA HIS A 190 -44.82 10.38 -24.56
C HIS A 190 -43.86 10.81 -23.44
N ASP A 191 -43.63 9.94 -22.47
CA ASP A 191 -42.43 9.94 -21.69
C ASP A 191 -41.28 9.82 -22.70
N ASP A 192 -40.78 10.98 -23.15
CA ASP A 192 -39.48 11.07 -23.77
C ASP A 192 -38.49 10.62 -22.67
N ASP A 193 -38.20 9.33 -22.68
CA ASP A 193 -36.97 8.83 -22.05
C ASP A 193 -35.83 9.58 -22.76
N HIS A 194 -35.49 10.73 -22.18
CA HIS A 194 -34.24 11.37 -22.49
C HIS A 194 -33.15 10.40 -21.99
N ASP A 195 -32.72 9.52 -22.89
CA ASP A 195 -31.37 9.01 -22.85
C ASP A 195 -30.49 10.26 -22.76
N GLU A 196 -30.06 10.62 -21.52
CA GLU A 196 -29.04 11.62 -21.31
C GLU A 196 -27.84 11.14 -22.09
N ASP A 197 -27.65 11.64 -23.31
CA ASP A 197 -26.49 11.39 -24.15
C ASP A 197 -25.28 11.70 -23.25
N PHE A 198 -24.62 10.66 -22.79
CA PHE A 198 -23.44 10.76 -21.92
C PHE A 198 -22.41 11.57 -22.70
N ASP A 199 -22.12 12.79 -22.22
CA ASP A 199 -21.18 13.68 -22.93
C ASP A 199 -19.73 13.22 -22.68
N PHE A 200 -19.26 12.31 -23.54
CA PHE A 200 -17.87 11.83 -23.52
C PHE A 200 -16.81 12.93 -23.63
N LYS A 201 -17.18 14.15 -23.96
CA LYS A 201 -16.27 15.32 -23.90
C LYS A 201 -15.82 15.68 -22.51
N SER A 202 -16.52 15.18 -21.49
CA SER A 202 -16.12 15.32 -20.09
C SER A 202 -15.05 14.32 -19.65
N TYR A 203 -14.69 13.35 -20.49
CA TYR A 203 -13.58 12.41 -20.26
C TYR A 203 -12.28 12.99 -20.82
N ASP A 204 -11.73 13.95 -20.12
CA ASP A 204 -10.39 14.53 -20.34
C ASP A 204 -9.80 14.77 -18.95
N PHE A 205 -9.45 13.67 -18.28
CA PHE A 205 -8.98 13.66 -16.90
C PHE A 205 -7.48 13.39 -16.85
N PHE A 206 -6.73 14.31 -16.33
CA PHE A 206 -5.30 14.15 -16.13
C PHE A 206 -4.96 14.38 -14.66
N ASP A 207 -4.38 13.39 -14.01
CA ASP A 207 -3.95 13.48 -12.61
C ASP A 207 -2.45 13.68 -12.49
N SER A 208 -2.08 14.55 -11.58
CA SER A 208 -0.69 14.90 -11.30
C SER A 208 -0.47 15.04 -9.80
N PHE A 209 0.55 14.36 -9.28
CA PHE A 209 0.97 14.38 -7.88
C PHE A 209 2.46 14.72 -7.82
N ALA A 210 2.78 15.96 -7.45
CA ALA A 210 4.15 16.40 -7.18
C ALA A 210 4.40 16.36 -5.68
N ARG A 211 5.53 15.75 -5.26
CA ARG A 211 5.91 15.66 -3.84
C ARG A 211 7.36 16.04 -3.64
N ASP A 212 7.59 16.86 -2.62
CA ASP A 212 8.92 17.13 -2.08
C ASP A 212 9.03 16.49 -0.69
N ILE A 213 10.03 15.63 -0.52
CA ILE A 213 10.21 14.82 0.70
C ILE A 213 11.61 15.01 1.24
N ASP A 214 11.72 15.53 2.46
CA ASP A 214 12.95 15.63 3.23
C ASP A 214 12.93 14.66 4.41
N THR A 215 14.01 13.87 4.58
CA THR A 215 14.14 12.96 5.73
C THR A 215 15.48 13.15 6.41
N ARG A 216 15.49 13.18 7.73
CA ARG A 216 16.70 13.23 8.58
C ARG A 216 16.60 12.19 9.66
N THR A 217 17.65 11.39 9.82
CA THR A 217 17.69 10.33 10.84
C THR A 217 18.97 10.38 11.64
N VAL A 218 18.86 10.08 12.94
CA VAL A 218 19.99 9.86 13.83
C VAL A 218 19.72 8.60 14.65
N ASP A 219 20.67 7.69 14.67
CA ASP A 219 20.62 6.46 15.44
C ASP A 219 21.96 6.25 16.18
N LEU A 220 21.93 6.26 17.50
CA LEU A 220 23.08 6.03 18.36
C LEU A 220 22.87 4.74 19.15
N ARG A 221 23.79 3.77 18.98
CA ARG A 221 23.72 2.44 19.61
C ARG A 221 24.95 2.16 20.45
N PHE A 222 24.71 1.57 21.61
CA PHE A 222 25.71 0.97 22.49
C PHE A 222 25.46 -0.52 22.55
N ARG A 223 26.43 -1.35 22.19
CA ARG A 223 26.28 -2.80 22.21
C ARG A 223 27.53 -3.51 22.71
N SER A 224 27.32 -4.72 23.21
CA SER A 224 28.42 -5.60 23.54
C SER A 224 29.20 -6.03 22.30
N ASN A 225 30.48 -6.30 22.43
CA ASN A 225 31.25 -6.95 21.39
C ASN A 225 31.04 -8.48 21.52
N VAL A 226 30.30 -9.07 20.55
CA VAL A 226 29.97 -10.52 20.55
C VAL A 226 31.17 -11.45 20.44
N ASN A 227 32.35 -10.93 20.07
CA ASN A 227 33.58 -11.71 19.92
C ASN A 227 34.26 -12.04 21.25
N ASP A 228 33.79 -11.49 22.39
CA ASP A 228 34.40 -11.66 23.68
C ASP A 228 34.03 -12.96 24.43
N GLY A 229 33.17 -13.82 23.83
CA GLY A 229 32.71 -15.06 24.44
C GLY A 229 31.87 -14.86 25.70
N ARG A 230 31.24 -13.70 25.87
CA ARG A 230 30.36 -13.37 26.97
C ARG A 230 29.07 -14.14 26.91
N ARG A 231 28.49 -14.43 28.07
CA ARG A 231 27.16 -15.00 28.20
C ARG A 231 26.03 -13.97 28.04
N VAL A 232 26.34 -12.71 28.28
CA VAL A 232 25.38 -11.60 28.21
C VAL A 232 25.76 -10.71 27.06
N ASN A 233 24.88 -10.62 26.08
CA ASN A 233 24.96 -9.68 24.98
C ASN A 233 23.83 -8.65 25.09
N TYR A 234 24.09 -7.42 24.70
CA TYR A 234 23.14 -6.34 24.78
C TYR A 234 23.30 -5.35 23.63
N VAL A 235 22.21 -4.69 23.30
CA VAL A 235 22.17 -3.46 22.53
C VAL A 235 21.19 -2.50 23.17
N PHE A 236 21.56 -1.21 23.25
CA PHE A 236 20.69 -0.10 23.64
C PHE A 236 20.90 1.03 22.64
N GLY A 237 19.83 1.67 22.24
CA GLY A 237 19.90 2.76 21.29
C GLY A 237 18.87 3.85 21.55
N ILE A 238 19.17 5.00 20.97
CA ILE A 238 18.25 6.12 20.82
C ILE A 238 18.13 6.43 19.33
N TYR A 239 16.92 6.71 18.89
CA TYR A 239 16.61 6.99 17.49
C TYR A 239 15.74 8.24 17.41
N ASN A 240 16.04 9.08 16.42
CA ASN A 240 15.17 10.17 16.01
C ASN A 240 15.10 10.20 14.48
N SER A 241 13.91 10.43 13.96
CA SER A 241 13.63 10.68 12.55
C SER A 241 12.71 11.87 12.42
N VAL A 242 13.04 12.75 11.49
CA VAL A 242 12.18 13.83 11.03
C VAL A 242 11.90 13.59 9.55
N TYR A 243 10.67 13.54 9.19
CA TYR A 243 10.15 13.40 7.83
C TYR A 243 9.26 14.60 7.54
N GLU A 244 9.54 15.32 6.48
CA GLU A 244 8.80 16.49 6.04
C GLU A 244 8.35 16.23 4.59
N GLU A 245 7.06 16.38 4.30
CA GLU A 245 6.51 16.20 2.95
C GLU A 245 5.59 17.36 2.60
N THR A 246 5.71 17.84 1.37
CA THR A 246 4.70 18.68 0.72
C THR A 246 4.19 17.96 -0.52
N THR A 247 2.89 18.03 -0.74
CA THR A 247 2.21 17.43 -1.89
C THR A 247 1.37 18.48 -2.58
N ASP A 248 1.62 18.66 -3.89
CA ASP A 248 0.75 19.39 -4.79
C ASP A 248 0.13 18.39 -5.77
N ALA A 249 -1.19 18.24 -5.72
CA ALA A 249 -1.95 17.38 -6.62
C ALA A 249 -2.95 18.19 -7.43
N ALA A 250 -3.16 17.82 -8.67
CA ALA A 250 -4.13 18.43 -9.57
C ALA A 250 -4.75 17.38 -10.47
N GLY A 251 -5.99 17.60 -10.91
CA GLY A 251 -6.74 16.72 -11.79
C GLY A 251 -7.94 16.09 -11.11
N TYR A 252 -8.19 14.81 -11.38
CA TYR A 252 -9.32 14.04 -10.85
C TYR A 252 -9.00 13.45 -9.46
N VAL A 253 -8.51 14.30 -8.57
CA VAL A 253 -8.02 13.90 -7.23
C VAL A 253 -9.15 13.32 -6.40
N PHE A 254 -8.89 12.20 -5.70
CA PHE A 254 -9.86 11.48 -4.86
C PHE A 254 -11.16 11.12 -5.61
N GLY A 255 -11.03 10.55 -6.82
CA GLY A 255 -12.18 10.12 -7.61
C GLY A 255 -13.07 11.28 -8.07
N GLY A 256 -12.49 12.47 -8.31
CA GLY A 256 -13.20 13.66 -8.78
C GLY A 256 -13.88 14.49 -7.67
N SER A 257 -13.68 14.10 -6.42
CA SER A 257 -14.16 14.94 -5.29
C SER A 257 -13.38 16.24 -5.16
N ALA A 258 -12.14 16.30 -5.70
CA ALA A 258 -11.32 17.52 -5.74
C ALA A 258 -10.65 17.70 -7.10
N THR A 259 -10.42 18.95 -7.49
CA THR A 259 -9.66 19.33 -8.70
C THR A 259 -8.22 19.73 -8.39
N GLY A 260 -7.84 19.76 -7.12
CA GLY A 260 -6.50 20.08 -6.65
C GLY A 260 -6.39 19.91 -5.15
N LEU A 261 -5.17 19.74 -4.69
CA LEU A 261 -4.83 19.60 -3.28
C LEU A 261 -3.41 20.14 -3.09
N SER A 262 -3.24 21.04 -2.10
CA SER A 262 -1.91 21.45 -1.66
C SER A 262 -1.80 21.23 -0.16
N THR A 263 -1.02 20.21 0.23
CA THR A 263 -0.89 19.78 1.62
C THR A 263 0.55 19.53 2.01
N GLY A 264 0.80 19.44 3.30
CA GLY A 264 2.05 18.99 3.84
C GLY A 264 1.85 18.26 5.15
N TYR A 265 2.80 17.44 5.53
CA TYR A 265 2.85 16.91 6.87
C TYR A 265 4.27 16.62 7.32
N ASP A 266 4.50 16.88 8.59
CA ASP A 266 5.76 16.64 9.26
C ASP A 266 5.57 15.50 10.25
N ILE A 267 6.48 14.52 10.24
CA ILE A 267 6.48 13.42 11.20
C ILE A 267 7.77 13.46 12.00
N ASN A 268 7.65 13.54 13.32
CA ASN A 268 8.79 13.48 14.22
C ASN A 268 8.72 12.21 15.09
N THR A 269 9.56 11.24 14.80
CA THR A 269 9.65 9.99 15.55
C THR A 269 10.82 10.01 16.51
N LYS A 270 10.57 9.72 17.77
CA LYS A 270 11.57 9.63 18.84
C LYS A 270 11.45 8.27 19.52
N SER A 271 12.54 7.54 19.66
CA SER A 271 12.50 6.27 20.36
C SER A 271 13.74 5.93 21.17
N VAL A 272 13.53 5.12 22.20
CA VAL A 272 14.57 4.40 22.92
C VAL A 272 14.29 2.91 22.78
N TYR A 273 15.32 2.10 22.58
CA TYR A 273 15.16 0.68 22.38
C TYR A 273 16.33 -0.10 22.95
N GLY A 274 16.11 -1.40 23.20
CA GLY A 274 17.17 -2.26 23.66
C GLY A 274 16.81 -3.74 23.60
N GLU A 275 17.86 -4.55 23.66
CA GLU A 275 17.78 -6.00 23.78
C GLU A 275 18.84 -6.48 24.76
N LEU A 276 18.47 -7.46 25.55
CA LEU A 276 19.37 -8.21 26.43
C LEU A 276 19.24 -9.70 26.09
N ALA A 277 20.34 -10.32 25.68
CA ALA A 277 20.39 -11.74 25.36
C ALA A 277 21.32 -12.48 26.32
N TYR A 278 20.86 -13.60 26.86
CA TYR A 278 21.62 -14.48 27.74
C TYR A 278 21.86 -15.84 27.09
N ASP A 279 23.15 -16.18 26.91
CA ASP A 279 23.59 -17.48 26.43
C ASP A 279 23.82 -18.45 27.60
N PHE A 280 22.99 -19.49 27.68
CA PHE A 280 23.12 -20.53 28.74
C PHE A 280 24.32 -21.46 28.54
N GLY A 281 25.09 -21.31 27.47
CA GLY A 281 26.26 -22.13 27.17
C GLY A 281 25.96 -23.57 26.77
N SER A 282 24.68 -23.98 26.74
CA SER A 282 24.19 -25.28 26.29
C SER A 282 23.51 -25.21 24.91
N HIS A 283 23.99 -24.31 24.06
CA HIS A 283 23.44 -24.01 22.73
C HIS A 283 22.02 -23.41 22.78
N SER A 284 21.71 -22.66 23.82
CA SER A 284 20.41 -21.97 23.94
C SER A 284 20.60 -20.52 24.41
N VAL A 285 19.76 -19.64 23.87
CA VAL A 285 19.76 -18.20 24.12
C VAL A 285 18.34 -17.76 24.48
N LEU A 286 18.21 -16.95 25.53
CA LEU A 286 17.00 -16.21 25.85
C LEU A 286 17.28 -14.73 25.59
N ALA A 287 16.42 -14.07 24.81
CA ALA A 287 16.53 -12.63 24.58
C ALA A 287 15.21 -11.93 24.94
N VAL A 288 15.36 -10.72 25.49
CA VAL A 288 14.26 -9.80 25.78
C VAL A 288 14.59 -8.47 25.13
N ALA A 289 13.69 -7.95 24.33
CA ALA A 289 13.81 -6.68 23.64
C ALA A 289 12.61 -5.77 23.95
N PHE A 290 12.85 -4.47 23.85
CA PHE A 290 11.80 -3.45 23.93
C PHE A 290 12.12 -2.28 22.98
N ARG A 291 11.07 -1.57 22.57
CA ARG A 291 11.12 -0.27 21.92
C ARG A 291 10.02 0.62 22.53
N HIS A 292 10.39 1.80 22.94
CA HIS A 292 9.48 2.83 23.45
C HIS A 292 9.59 4.05 22.56
N GLU A 293 8.50 4.41 21.87
CA GLU A 293 8.49 5.34 20.76
C GLU A 293 7.28 6.26 20.81
N ALA A 294 7.48 7.52 20.43
CA ALA A 294 6.42 8.47 20.14
C ALA A 294 6.57 8.99 18.70
N ARG A 295 5.45 9.25 18.05
CA ARG A 295 5.38 9.77 16.69
C ARG A 295 4.39 10.91 16.63
N ASP A 296 4.90 12.13 16.56
CA ASP A 296 4.09 13.35 16.41
C ASP A 296 3.89 13.62 14.92
N ILE A 297 2.70 14.03 14.50
CA ILE A 297 2.36 14.38 13.11
C ILE A 297 1.72 15.76 13.10
N ASP A 298 2.29 16.69 12.33
CA ASP A 298 1.72 18.00 12.02
C ASP A 298 1.18 17.93 10.58
N TYR A 299 -0.12 18.10 10.39
CA TYR A 299 -0.77 18.15 9.07
C TYR A 299 -1.11 19.59 8.69
N PHE A 300 -0.79 19.96 7.48
CA PHE A 300 -1.03 21.28 6.90
C PHE A 300 -1.88 21.14 5.64
N ASP A 301 -3.00 21.86 5.63
CA ASP A 301 -3.76 22.11 4.42
C ASP A 301 -3.48 23.55 3.99
N PHE A 302 -2.77 23.74 2.87
CA PHE A 302 -2.35 25.06 2.41
C PHE A 302 -3.48 25.81 1.71
N ASP A 303 -4.47 25.11 1.18
CA ASP A 303 -5.66 25.68 0.55
C ASP A 303 -6.71 26.06 1.60
N ASN A 304 -6.83 25.28 2.67
CA ASN A 304 -7.71 25.53 3.80
C ASN A 304 -6.99 25.41 5.15
N PRO A 305 -6.23 26.44 5.59
CA PRO A 305 -5.46 26.36 6.83
C PRO A 305 -6.27 26.04 8.10
N SER A 306 -7.61 26.20 8.07
CA SER A 306 -8.47 25.83 9.20
C SER A 306 -8.67 24.31 9.33
N ALA A 307 -8.36 23.54 8.30
CA ALA A 307 -8.36 22.08 8.31
C ALA A 307 -6.99 21.48 8.74
N SER A 308 -6.00 22.32 9.00
CA SER A 308 -4.72 21.88 9.55
C SER A 308 -4.88 21.46 11.02
N PHE A 309 -4.19 20.38 11.42
CA PHE A 309 -4.25 19.86 12.78
C PHE A 309 -2.94 19.17 13.18
N VAL A 310 -2.80 18.91 14.48
CA VAL A 310 -1.67 18.18 15.06
C VAL A 310 -2.20 16.90 15.70
N LEU A 311 -1.56 15.79 15.40
CA LEU A 311 -1.75 14.51 16.07
C LEU A 311 -0.53 14.27 16.95
N ASP A 312 -0.65 14.57 18.25
CA ASP A 312 0.36 14.26 19.24
C ASP A 312 0.34 12.73 19.49
N GLY A 313 1.40 12.06 19.09
CA GLY A 313 1.49 10.61 19.25
C GLY A 313 1.75 10.21 20.70
N ASP A 314 0.97 9.28 21.21
CA ASP A 314 1.22 8.64 22.48
C ASP A 314 2.53 7.82 22.44
N TRP A 315 3.12 7.63 23.63
CA TRP A 315 4.29 6.76 23.78
C TRP A 315 3.86 5.30 23.76
N ASN A 316 4.14 4.62 22.66
CA ASN A 316 3.88 3.20 22.46
C ASN A 316 5.09 2.36 22.86
N THR A 317 4.85 1.17 23.40
CA THR A 317 5.93 0.28 23.80
C THR A 317 5.72 -1.10 23.19
N SER A 318 6.68 -1.54 22.39
CA SER A 318 6.75 -2.88 21.83
C SER A 318 7.69 -3.75 22.64
N TYR A 319 7.36 -5.02 22.80
CA TYR A 319 8.15 -6.01 23.52
C TYR A 319 8.37 -7.27 22.69
N LYS A 320 9.48 -7.94 22.94
CA LYS A 320 9.71 -9.27 22.41
C LYS A 320 10.48 -10.12 23.42
N VAL A 321 10.01 -11.34 23.63
CA VAL A 321 10.73 -12.38 24.34
C VAL A 321 10.96 -13.54 23.39
N SER A 322 12.21 -13.94 23.21
CA SER A 322 12.56 -15.06 22.35
C SER A 322 13.45 -16.06 23.04
N TYR A 323 13.21 -17.32 22.79
CA TYR A 323 14.08 -18.41 23.20
C TYR A 323 14.43 -19.27 22.01
N GLU A 324 15.70 -19.52 21.83
CA GLU A 324 16.23 -20.38 20.78
C GLU A 324 17.20 -21.40 21.32
N MET A 325 17.22 -22.57 20.70
CA MET A 325 18.13 -23.65 21.06
C MET A 325 18.58 -24.45 19.85
N HIS A 326 19.77 -25.01 19.95
CA HIS A 326 20.36 -25.93 18.99
C HIS A 326 20.49 -27.33 19.61
N PRO A 327 19.40 -28.15 19.64
CA PRO A 327 19.45 -29.48 20.25
C PRO A 327 20.52 -30.39 19.65
N THR A 328 20.82 -30.15 18.39
CA THR A 328 21.93 -30.78 17.65
C THR A 328 22.61 -29.77 16.73
N SER A 329 23.78 -30.08 16.20
CA SER A 329 24.44 -29.23 15.20
C SER A 329 23.65 -28.99 13.93
N ASN A 330 22.62 -29.79 13.67
CA ASN A 330 21.80 -29.73 12.45
C ASN A 330 20.40 -29.20 12.68
N LEU A 331 19.98 -29.01 13.94
CA LEU A 331 18.63 -28.59 14.31
C LEU A 331 18.69 -27.31 15.15
N HIS A 332 18.03 -26.29 14.71
CA HIS A 332 17.73 -25.07 15.44
C HIS A 332 16.21 -25.00 15.64
N TRP A 333 15.78 -24.80 16.87
CA TRP A 333 14.39 -24.53 17.26
C TRP A 333 14.31 -23.17 17.92
N TYR A 334 13.24 -22.46 17.65
CA TYR A 334 12.96 -21.18 18.26
C TYR A 334 11.47 -20.99 18.58
N ILE A 335 11.21 -20.16 19.56
CA ILE A 335 9.90 -19.62 19.90
C ILE A 335 10.05 -18.17 20.31
N TYR A 336 9.13 -17.33 19.94
CA TYR A 336 9.02 -15.99 20.49
C TYR A 336 7.57 -15.57 20.68
N ALA A 337 7.37 -14.61 21.60
CA ALA A 337 6.18 -13.80 21.73
C ALA A 337 6.60 -12.33 21.63
N ALA A 338 5.88 -11.58 20.83
CA ALA A 338 6.13 -10.15 20.60
C ALA A 338 4.82 -9.39 20.62
N GLU A 339 4.83 -8.19 21.19
CA GLU A 339 3.81 -7.18 21.02
C GLU A 339 4.42 -6.03 20.23
N GLY A 340 3.78 -5.65 19.15
CA GLY A 340 4.16 -4.56 18.28
C GLY A 340 2.97 -3.64 18.02
N TYR A 341 3.19 -2.57 17.26
CA TYR A 341 2.12 -1.68 16.86
C TYR A 341 2.38 -1.10 15.47
N HIS A 342 1.31 -0.78 14.77
CA HIS A 342 1.31 0.11 13.63
C HIS A 342 0.82 1.47 14.13
N PRO A 343 1.60 2.55 13.99
CA PRO A 343 1.24 3.83 14.60
C PRO A 343 0.01 4.46 13.93
N ALA A 344 -0.75 5.22 14.73
CA ALA A 344 -1.78 6.13 14.29
C ALA A 344 -1.30 7.02 13.14
N GLY A 345 -2.24 7.47 12.33
CA GLY A 345 -1.92 8.27 11.17
C GLY A 345 -3.05 9.18 10.73
N ILE A 346 -2.85 9.77 9.57
CA ILE A 346 -3.77 10.75 8.99
C ILE A 346 -4.25 10.31 7.61
N ASN A 347 -5.46 10.68 7.28
CA ASN A 347 -6.06 10.62 5.96
C ASN A 347 -5.99 12.01 5.31
N GLN A 348 -5.29 12.12 4.20
CA GLN A 348 -5.03 13.41 3.54
C GLN A 348 -6.21 13.94 2.72
N ASN A 349 -7.28 13.16 2.54
CA ASN A 349 -8.43 13.59 1.76
C ASN A 349 -9.11 14.80 2.44
N PRO A 350 -9.18 15.98 1.78
CA PRO A 350 -9.72 17.22 2.39
C PRO A 350 -11.22 17.17 2.65
N TYR A 351 -11.96 16.26 2.02
CA TYR A 351 -13.41 16.17 2.08
C TYR A 351 -13.93 15.25 3.18
N LEU A 352 -13.06 14.50 3.84
CA LEU A 352 -13.43 13.68 4.98
C LEU A 352 -13.84 14.57 6.16
N ASP A 353 -14.81 14.12 6.92
CA ASP A 353 -15.15 14.70 8.20
C ASP A 353 -13.99 14.61 9.19
N MET A 354 -13.96 15.45 10.21
CA MET A 354 -12.82 15.52 11.15
C MET A 354 -12.58 14.21 11.90
N GLU A 355 -13.60 13.39 12.10
CA GLU A 355 -13.49 12.09 12.74
C GLU A 355 -12.77 11.05 11.86
N ASP A 356 -12.91 11.14 10.52
CA ASP A 356 -12.26 10.24 9.56
C ASP A 356 -10.89 10.77 9.08
N LYS A 357 -10.49 11.96 9.54
CA LYS A 357 -9.17 12.54 9.22
C LYS A 357 -8.01 11.77 9.85
N THR A 358 -8.27 11.01 10.91
CA THR A 358 -7.25 10.25 11.63
C THR A 358 -7.71 8.82 11.86
N TYR A 359 -6.75 7.92 12.04
CA TYR A 359 -6.96 6.57 12.51
C TYR A 359 -5.99 6.27 13.65
N ASP A 360 -6.41 5.40 14.56
CA ASP A 360 -5.67 5.07 15.78
C ASP A 360 -4.56 4.04 15.54
N ASP A 361 -3.72 3.81 16.56
CA ASP A 361 -2.73 2.74 16.54
C ASP A 361 -3.40 1.37 16.42
N GLU A 362 -2.80 0.49 15.62
CA GLU A 362 -3.08 -0.94 15.63
C GLU A 362 -2.05 -1.64 16.49
N ILE A 363 -2.48 -2.40 17.47
CA ILE A 363 -1.62 -3.21 18.32
C ILE A 363 -1.73 -4.66 17.87
N TYR A 364 -0.61 -5.35 17.74
CA TYR A 364 -0.61 -6.76 17.39
C TYR A 364 0.28 -7.58 18.31
N THR A 365 -0.21 -8.78 18.66
CA THR A 365 0.52 -9.79 19.41
C THR A 365 0.88 -10.95 18.49
N ASP A 366 2.15 -11.26 18.37
CA ASP A 366 2.70 -12.35 17.54
C ASP A 366 3.31 -13.44 18.43
N ILE A 367 2.82 -14.66 18.27
CA ILE A 367 3.39 -15.86 18.87
C ILE A 367 3.82 -16.80 17.74
N THR A 368 5.11 -16.96 17.59
CA THR A 368 5.68 -17.80 16.53
C THR A 368 6.66 -18.82 17.08
N THR A 369 6.57 -20.05 16.58
CA THR A 369 7.57 -21.10 16.82
C THR A 369 8.00 -21.73 15.50
N GLY A 370 9.24 -22.17 15.43
CA GLY A 370 9.72 -22.79 14.20
C GLY A 370 10.99 -23.61 14.37
N ILE A 371 11.27 -24.38 13.34
CA ILE A 371 12.48 -25.20 13.24
C ILE A 371 13.25 -24.90 11.97
N ARG A 372 14.57 -24.95 12.07
CA ARG A 372 15.49 -24.98 10.92
C ARG A 372 16.34 -26.25 11.02
N TRP A 373 16.22 -27.09 10.04
CA TRP A 373 16.98 -28.35 9.98
C TRP A 373 17.85 -28.39 8.73
N ASN A 374 19.16 -28.63 8.94
CA ASN A 374 20.14 -28.68 7.87
C ASN A 374 21.04 -29.90 8.07
N LYS A 375 20.79 -30.99 7.31
CA LYS A 375 21.57 -32.20 7.41
C LYS A 375 21.80 -32.83 6.05
N GLY A 376 23.07 -32.96 5.67
CA GLY A 376 23.44 -33.56 4.41
C GLY A 376 22.91 -32.78 3.20
N ASN A 377 22.03 -33.40 2.46
CA ASN A 377 21.45 -32.85 1.23
C ASN A 377 20.09 -32.19 1.44
N VAL A 378 19.64 -32.02 2.69
CA VAL A 378 18.30 -31.50 3.03
C VAL A 378 18.44 -30.29 3.91
N LYS A 379 17.76 -29.22 3.55
CA LYS A 379 17.48 -28.05 4.37
C LYS A 379 15.98 -27.91 4.49
N LEU A 380 15.49 -27.70 5.70
CA LEU A 380 14.09 -27.49 6.01
C LEU A 380 13.96 -26.32 6.98
N HIS A 381 13.06 -25.42 6.68
CA HIS A 381 12.58 -24.38 7.59
C HIS A 381 11.06 -24.49 7.65
N SER A 382 10.50 -24.58 8.87
CA SER A 382 9.07 -24.60 9.07
C SER A 382 8.72 -23.75 10.28
N SER A 383 7.64 -22.96 10.18
CA SER A 383 7.12 -22.11 11.26
C SER A 383 5.61 -22.30 11.40
N LEU A 384 5.14 -22.07 12.61
CA LEU A 384 3.74 -21.90 12.99
C LEU A 384 3.63 -20.53 13.64
N PHE A 385 2.63 -19.76 13.27
CA PHE A 385 2.38 -18.44 13.80
C PHE A 385 0.91 -18.21 14.15
N TYR A 386 0.70 -17.32 15.11
CA TYR A 386 -0.59 -16.76 15.49
C TYR A 386 -0.39 -15.27 15.76
N LEU A 387 -1.14 -14.43 15.04
CA LEU A 387 -1.21 -12.99 15.23
C LEU A 387 -2.61 -12.62 15.70
N GLU A 388 -2.68 -11.72 16.66
CA GLU A 388 -3.91 -11.08 17.12
C GLU A 388 -3.75 -9.57 16.94
N HIS A 389 -4.75 -8.93 16.35
CA HIS A 389 -4.79 -7.51 16.06
C HIS A 389 -5.89 -6.86 16.91
N ASP A 390 -5.55 -5.74 17.53
CA ASP A 390 -6.46 -4.84 18.22
C ASP A 390 -6.42 -3.49 17.47
N GLY A 391 -7.58 -2.99 17.05
CA GLY A 391 -7.66 -1.80 16.20
C GLY A 391 -7.09 -2.02 14.79
N HIS A 392 -7.41 -3.14 14.13
CA HIS A 392 -6.84 -3.48 12.81
C HIS A 392 -7.11 -2.38 11.77
N ILE A 393 -6.03 -1.84 11.17
CA ILE A 393 -6.12 -0.76 10.18
C ILE A 393 -6.49 -1.35 8.82
N PHE A 394 -7.58 -0.88 8.24
CA PHE A 394 -8.03 -1.26 6.90
C PHE A 394 -8.38 -0.03 6.05
N GLU A 395 -8.49 -0.22 4.74
CA GLU A 395 -8.95 0.81 3.82
C GLU A 395 -10.47 0.73 3.68
N ALA A 396 -11.14 1.82 4.01
CA ALA A 396 -12.57 2.02 3.85
C ALA A 396 -12.87 2.89 2.62
N THR A 397 -14.10 2.83 2.15
CA THR A 397 -14.59 3.61 1.02
C THR A 397 -15.92 4.23 1.38
N GLU A 398 -16.07 5.53 1.17
CA GLU A 398 -17.32 6.26 1.36
C GLU A 398 -17.76 6.93 0.07
N GLN A 399 -19.07 6.91 -0.20
CA GLN A 399 -19.68 7.63 -1.30
C GLN A 399 -19.91 9.09 -0.88
N LEU A 400 -19.13 10.02 -1.44
CA LEU A 400 -19.20 11.44 -1.09
C LEU A 400 -20.41 12.16 -1.72
N ASP A 401 -20.82 11.77 -2.91
CA ASP A 401 -21.98 12.37 -3.62
C ASP A 401 -22.81 11.26 -4.28
N PRO A 402 -24.00 10.96 -3.73
CA PRO A 402 -24.88 9.94 -4.32
C PRO A 402 -25.33 10.23 -5.77
N SER A 403 -25.23 11.49 -6.21
CA SER A 403 -25.57 11.89 -7.58
C SER A 403 -24.40 11.66 -8.56
N ASN A 404 -23.19 11.44 -8.06
CA ASN A 404 -22.00 11.13 -8.85
C ASN A 404 -21.46 9.76 -8.47
N PRO A 405 -21.71 8.69 -9.25
CA PRO A 405 -21.31 7.33 -8.90
C PRO A 405 -19.78 7.14 -8.79
N ASN A 406 -18.99 8.10 -9.27
CA ASN A 406 -17.54 8.04 -9.20
C ASN A 406 -16.93 8.85 -8.05
N ALA A 407 -17.75 9.56 -7.26
CA ALA A 407 -17.29 10.38 -6.14
C ALA A 407 -17.14 9.54 -4.87
N PHE A 408 -16.06 8.77 -4.78
CA PHE A 408 -15.71 7.99 -3.59
C PHE A 408 -14.51 8.58 -2.86
N ALA A 409 -14.54 8.54 -1.53
CA ALA A 409 -13.37 8.73 -0.69
C ALA A 409 -12.79 7.38 -0.28
N PHE A 410 -11.47 7.24 -0.42
CA PHE A 410 -10.71 6.13 0.13
C PHE A 410 -9.94 6.65 1.35
N PHE A 411 -10.07 5.98 2.48
CA PHE A 411 -9.41 6.38 3.71
C PHE A 411 -9.17 5.18 4.62
N LYS A 412 -8.28 5.34 5.60
CA LYS A 412 -7.96 4.30 6.57
C LYS A 412 -8.80 4.50 7.81
N GLN A 413 -9.31 3.39 8.33
CA GLN A 413 -10.04 3.28 9.59
C GLN A 413 -9.51 2.10 10.40
N ASN A 414 -9.98 1.99 11.66
CA ASN A 414 -9.69 0.86 12.52
C ASN A 414 -10.91 -0.06 12.61
N ALA A 415 -10.72 -1.37 12.35
CA ALA A 415 -11.65 -2.40 12.79
C ALA A 415 -11.40 -2.71 14.28
N ASP A 416 -12.35 -3.32 14.98
CA ASP A 416 -12.21 -3.62 16.40
C ASP A 416 -11.02 -4.55 16.65
N SER A 417 -11.03 -5.69 15.99
CA SER A 417 -10.00 -6.71 16.19
C SER A 417 -9.86 -7.64 14.99
N GLY A 418 -8.85 -8.47 15.00
CA GLY A 418 -8.66 -9.51 14.02
C GLY A 418 -7.66 -10.55 14.52
N TYR A 419 -7.60 -11.68 13.86
CA TYR A 419 -6.52 -12.62 14.07
C TYR A 419 -6.12 -13.35 12.80
N GLU A 420 -4.87 -13.79 12.77
CA GLU A 420 -4.29 -14.58 11.70
C GLU A 420 -3.52 -15.76 12.29
N TYR A 421 -3.63 -16.92 11.69
CA TYR A 421 -2.77 -18.05 12.04
C TYR A 421 -2.40 -18.84 10.82
N GLY A 422 -1.24 -19.48 10.90
CA GLY A 422 -0.79 -20.24 9.75
C GLY A 422 0.50 -21.00 9.97
N THR A 423 0.95 -21.60 8.88
CA THR A 423 2.21 -22.30 8.81
C THR A 423 2.91 -22.04 7.49
N GLU A 424 4.21 -21.90 7.55
CA GLU A 424 5.07 -21.80 6.39
C GLU A 424 6.16 -22.85 6.45
N THR A 425 6.40 -23.51 5.34
CA THR A 425 7.45 -24.51 5.22
C THR A 425 8.21 -24.31 3.92
N HIS A 426 9.53 -24.23 4.03
CA HIS A 426 10.45 -24.19 2.89
C HIS A 426 11.45 -25.35 2.99
N GLY A 427 11.53 -26.14 1.94
CA GLY A 427 12.46 -27.27 1.83
C GLY A 427 13.35 -27.18 0.60
N GLU A 428 14.66 -27.42 0.80
CA GLU A 428 15.63 -27.61 -0.29
C GLU A 428 16.20 -29.03 -0.22
N PHE A 429 16.14 -29.73 -1.34
CA PHE A 429 16.63 -31.11 -1.47
C PHE A 429 17.64 -31.17 -2.60
N ARG A 430 18.88 -31.50 -2.28
CA ARG A 430 19.95 -31.73 -3.29
C ARG A 430 20.08 -33.21 -3.59
N PHE A 431 19.60 -33.63 -4.76
CA PHE A 431 19.71 -35.04 -5.19
C PHE A 431 21.10 -35.39 -5.71
N SER A 432 21.78 -34.42 -6.32
CA SER A 432 23.15 -34.53 -6.81
C SER A 432 23.77 -33.14 -6.95
N ASP A 433 25.03 -33.04 -7.37
CA ASP A 433 25.70 -31.77 -7.66
C ASP A 433 25.06 -31.00 -8.83
N LYS A 434 24.19 -31.64 -9.61
CA LYS A 434 23.53 -31.05 -10.79
C LYS A 434 22.02 -30.93 -10.65
N LEU A 435 21.42 -31.48 -9.60
CA LEU A 435 19.98 -31.52 -9.43
C LEU A 435 19.60 -31.17 -8.00
N SER A 436 18.84 -30.13 -7.85
CA SER A 436 18.21 -29.73 -6.60
C SER A 436 16.73 -29.40 -6.83
N MET A 437 15.92 -29.51 -5.79
CA MET A 437 14.51 -29.17 -5.77
C MET A 437 14.24 -28.27 -4.57
N GLY A 438 13.53 -27.18 -4.79
CA GLY A 438 12.95 -26.35 -3.74
C GLY A 438 11.44 -26.58 -3.69
N LEU A 439 10.88 -26.62 -2.48
CA LEU A 439 9.44 -26.70 -2.21
C LEU A 439 9.08 -25.68 -1.15
N THR A 440 8.09 -24.86 -1.45
CA THR A 440 7.50 -23.94 -0.47
C THR A 440 6.02 -24.24 -0.33
N LEU A 441 5.58 -24.37 0.90
CA LEU A 441 4.17 -24.58 1.28
C LEU A 441 3.81 -23.53 2.30
N GLY A 442 2.66 -22.87 2.11
CA GLY A 442 2.08 -21.92 3.04
C GLY A 442 0.58 -22.21 3.24
N TYR A 443 0.13 -22.02 4.44
CA TYR A 443 -1.28 -21.99 4.79
C TYR A 443 -1.50 -20.86 5.77
N MET A 444 -2.50 -20.01 5.51
CA MET A 444 -2.90 -18.91 6.38
C MET A 444 -4.45 -18.84 6.41
N SER A 445 -4.96 -18.52 7.56
CA SER A 445 -6.37 -18.15 7.75
C SER A 445 -6.42 -16.88 8.60
N SER A 446 -7.28 -15.94 8.22
CA SER A 446 -7.49 -14.68 8.91
C SER A 446 -8.99 -14.43 9.14
N GLU A 447 -9.30 -13.64 10.17
CA GLU A 447 -10.65 -13.19 10.48
C GLU A 447 -10.56 -11.77 11.06
N ILE A 448 -11.40 -10.86 10.57
CA ILE A 448 -11.45 -9.46 10.99
C ILE A 448 -12.87 -9.21 11.54
N HIS A 449 -12.95 -8.58 12.71
CA HIS A 449 -14.20 -8.19 13.36
C HIS A 449 -14.35 -6.67 13.25
N PHE A 450 -15.47 -6.25 12.66
CA PHE A 450 -15.89 -4.86 12.65
C PHE A 450 -16.85 -4.67 13.83
N GLY A 451 -16.65 -3.63 14.64
CA GLY A 451 -17.53 -3.29 15.73
C GLY A 451 -18.91 -2.86 15.24
N ASP A 452 -19.89 -2.94 16.14
CA ASP A 452 -21.17 -2.30 15.92
C ASP A 452 -20.93 -0.77 15.88
N HIS A 453 -20.85 -0.18 14.69
CA HIS A 453 -21.02 1.27 14.57
C HIS A 453 -22.43 1.56 15.04
N ASP A 454 -22.57 2.18 16.22
CA ASP A 454 -23.83 2.76 16.66
C ASP A 454 -24.28 3.71 15.54
N ASP A 455 -25.29 3.25 14.81
CA ASP A 455 -25.99 4.01 13.79
C ASP A 455 -26.50 5.28 14.48
N HIS A 456 -25.77 6.40 14.35
CA HIS A 456 -26.24 7.70 14.81
C HIS A 456 -27.41 8.11 13.90
N GLY A 457 -28.53 7.44 14.14
CA GLY A 457 -29.78 7.70 13.49
C GLY A 457 -30.11 9.18 13.55
N HIS A 458 -30.15 9.79 12.39
CA HIS A 458 -30.84 11.05 12.21
C HIS A 458 -32.24 10.89 12.76
N GLY A 459 -32.48 11.41 13.98
CA GLY A 459 -33.77 11.41 14.61
C GLY A 459 -34.73 12.25 13.80
N ASP A 460 -35.54 11.58 13.01
CA ASP A 460 -36.75 12.19 12.46
C ASP A 460 -37.65 12.59 13.62
N HIS A 461 -37.73 13.89 13.90
CA HIS A 461 -38.75 14.47 14.72
C HIS A 461 -40.11 14.29 14.02
N HIS A 462 -40.76 13.16 14.29
CA HIS A 462 -42.17 13.05 14.03
C HIS A 462 -42.96 13.59 15.24
N ASP A 463 -43.60 14.71 14.99
CA ASP A 463 -44.62 15.28 15.85
C ASP A 463 -45.76 14.27 16.07
N ASP A 464 -46.05 14.03 17.34
CA ASP A 464 -47.17 13.30 17.87
C ASP A 464 -48.51 13.84 17.37
N HIS A 465 -49.20 13.10 16.52
CA HIS A 465 -50.69 13.15 16.48
C HIS A 465 -51.22 11.72 16.59
N GLY A 466 -51.71 11.42 17.78
CA GLY A 466 -52.45 10.21 18.01
C GLY A 466 -53.77 10.19 17.23
N ASP A 467 -54.11 9.06 16.68
CA ASP A 467 -55.48 8.57 16.60
C ASP A 467 -55.48 7.03 16.47
N ASP A 468 -56.20 6.50 17.41
CA ASP A 468 -56.53 5.11 17.70
C ASP A 468 -57.37 4.48 16.56
N HIS A 469 -56.92 3.39 15.94
CA HIS A 469 -57.80 2.36 15.41
C HIS A 469 -57.00 1.09 15.11
N GLY A 470 -57.27 0.03 15.86
CA GLY A 470 -56.78 -1.30 15.56
C GLY A 470 -57.43 -1.90 14.32
N ASP A 471 -56.71 -2.76 13.65
CA ASP A 471 -57.20 -4.03 13.12
C ASP A 471 -56.05 -4.88 12.57
N ASP A 472 -56.09 -6.12 12.93
CA ASP A 472 -55.22 -7.23 12.52
C ASP A 472 -55.13 -7.40 10.99
N HIS A 473 -53.94 -7.70 10.47
CA HIS A 473 -53.79 -8.73 9.41
C HIS A 473 -52.31 -9.10 9.16
N ASP A 474 -52.12 -10.37 9.04
CA ASP A 474 -50.98 -11.23 8.80
C ASP A 474 -50.04 -10.85 7.65
N ASP A 475 -48.75 -11.05 7.97
CA ASP A 475 -47.73 -11.86 7.26
C ASP A 475 -47.62 -11.71 5.72
N HIS A 476 -46.49 -11.16 5.29
CA HIS A 476 -45.62 -11.70 4.23
C HIS A 476 -44.32 -10.90 4.18
N GLY A 477 -43.24 -11.58 4.58
CA GLY A 477 -41.89 -11.09 4.43
C GLY A 477 -41.45 -11.15 2.98
N ASP A 478 -40.79 -10.09 2.55
CA ASP A 478 -39.84 -10.11 1.43
C ASP A 478 -38.55 -9.44 1.92
N GLU A 479 -37.58 -10.30 2.22
CA GLU A 479 -36.21 -9.91 2.52
C GLU A 479 -35.53 -9.43 1.22
N HIS A 480 -35.34 -8.12 1.08
CA HIS A 480 -34.31 -7.59 0.22
C HIS A 480 -33.12 -7.20 1.07
N ALA A 481 -32.12 -8.07 1.11
CA ALA A 481 -30.84 -7.80 1.73
C ALA A 481 -30.08 -6.77 0.89
N HIS A 482 -29.98 -5.54 1.36
CA HIS A 482 -28.94 -4.62 0.95
C HIS A 482 -27.69 -4.95 1.77
N ALA A 483 -26.67 -5.47 1.08
CA ALA A 483 -25.36 -5.69 1.68
C ALA A 483 -24.61 -4.34 1.73
N GLY A 484 -24.71 -3.68 2.90
CA GLY A 484 -23.76 -2.69 3.35
C GLY A 484 -23.08 -3.22 4.61
N PRO A 485 -21.86 -2.80 4.96
CA PRO A 485 -21.20 -3.28 6.16
C PRO A 485 -21.79 -2.58 7.39
N THR A 486 -22.96 -3.01 7.82
CA THR A 486 -23.57 -2.60 9.08
C THR A 486 -23.99 -3.85 9.85
N GLY A 487 -23.37 -4.05 11.01
CA GLY A 487 -23.70 -5.08 11.98
C GLY A 487 -22.92 -6.39 11.82
N ASP A 488 -22.40 -6.90 12.91
CA ASP A 488 -21.78 -8.22 13.19
C ASP A 488 -21.23 -8.98 11.97
N GLY A 489 -20.39 -8.35 11.18
CA GLY A 489 -19.78 -8.95 10.00
C GLY A 489 -18.42 -9.55 10.32
N VAL A 490 -18.30 -10.87 10.16
CA VAL A 490 -17.02 -11.58 10.16
C VAL A 490 -16.61 -11.79 8.71
N GLN A 491 -15.52 -11.16 8.25
CA GLN A 491 -14.90 -11.49 6.96
C GLN A 491 -13.87 -12.61 7.15
N LYS A 492 -13.97 -13.66 6.36
CA LYS A 492 -13.05 -14.81 6.35
C LYS A 492 -12.22 -14.81 5.07
#